data_a85a1ad28976252368d8db9933c6e4ca
#
_entry.id   a85a1ad28976252368d8db9933c6e4ca
#
_cell.length_a   1.000
_cell.length_b   1.000
_cell.length_c   1.000
_cell.angle_alpha   90.00
_cell.angle_beta   90.00
_cell.angle_gamma   90.00
#
_symmetry.space_group_name_H-M   'P 1'
#
loop_
_entity.id
_entity.type
_entity.pdbx_description
1 polymer ?
#
loop_
_entity_poly.entity_id
_entity_poly.type
_entity_poly.pdbx_seq_one_letter_code
_entity_poly.pdbx_strand_id
1 'polypeptide(L)'
;LLINTEGLSLENWKDQLQEAPAGTINDYVKAIIDNNLRNSVFVDVTAHENVANVYAQLLEKAVNVVACNKIACSSSYENYAKLKTLARTYNASFLFETNVGAGLPVIGTLNDLINSGDKVNKIEAVAANV
;
A
#
# COMPACT_ATOMS: atom_id res chain seq x y z
N LEU A 1 15.86 9.81 6.43
CA LEU A 1 15.57 8.62 5.67
C LEU A 1 16.62 7.55 5.98
N LEU A 2 16.20 6.40 6.49
CA LEU A 2 17.07 5.28 6.83
C LEU A 2 16.87 4.15 5.83
N ILE A 3 17.93 3.74 5.15
CA ILE A 3 17.92 2.67 4.15
C ILE A 3 19.08 1.73 4.40
N ASN A 4 18.80 0.43 4.45
CA ASN A 4 19.81 -0.61 4.52
C ASN A 4 19.32 -1.86 3.78
N THR A 5 20.02 -2.26 2.72
CA THR A 5 19.66 -3.43 1.89
C THR A 5 19.89 -4.77 2.61
N GLU A 6 20.72 -4.79 3.65
CA GLU A 6 20.94 -5.96 4.49
C GLU A 6 19.94 -6.09 5.64
N GLY A 7 19.02 -5.12 5.78
CA GLY A 7 18.05 -5.06 6.84
C GLY A 7 18.41 -4.08 7.95
N LEU A 8 17.41 -3.71 8.73
CA LEU A 8 17.52 -2.78 9.86
C LEU A 8 17.34 -3.54 11.18
N SER A 9 18.19 -3.23 12.16
CA SER A 9 17.96 -3.70 13.53
C SER A 9 16.79 -2.93 14.14
N LEU A 10 15.82 -3.66 14.70
CA LEU A 10 14.69 -3.08 15.40
C LEU A 10 15.01 -2.64 16.84
N GLU A 11 16.20 -2.96 17.34
CA GLU A 11 16.61 -2.60 18.70
C GLU A 11 16.94 -1.11 18.83
N ASN A 12 17.59 -0.54 17.82
CA ASN A 12 18.09 0.84 17.84
C ASN A 12 17.67 1.69 16.63
N TRP A 13 16.62 1.30 15.92
CA TRP A 13 16.18 1.99 14.70
C TRP A 13 15.81 3.46 14.91
N LYS A 14 15.32 3.81 16.11
CA LYS A 14 14.94 5.20 16.42
C LYS A 14 16.14 6.13 16.45
N ASP A 15 17.22 5.71 17.10
CA ASP A 15 18.46 6.49 17.18
C ASP A 15 19.10 6.61 15.80
N GLN A 16 19.18 5.50 15.07
CA GLN A 16 19.66 5.49 13.69
C GLN A 16 18.83 6.41 12.76
N LEU A 17 17.50 6.45 12.94
CA LEU A 17 16.63 7.30 12.15
C LEU A 17 16.83 8.80 12.47
N GLN A 18 17.10 9.14 13.73
CA GLN A 18 17.39 10.52 14.14
C GLN A 18 18.70 11.04 13.55
N GLU A 19 19.70 10.18 13.45
CA GLU A 19 21.01 10.50 12.87
C GLU A 19 21.01 10.43 11.32
N ALA A 20 20.02 9.79 10.74
CA ALA A 20 19.93 9.61 9.30
C ALA A 20 19.63 10.94 8.57
N PRO A 21 20.12 11.12 7.33
CA PRO A 21 19.82 12.31 6.55
C PRO A 21 18.31 12.54 6.38
N ALA A 22 17.90 13.80 6.38
CA ALA A 22 16.53 14.14 6.01
C ALA A 22 16.23 13.65 4.58
N GLY A 23 15.02 13.18 4.35
CA GLY A 23 14.59 12.71 3.03
C GLY A 23 13.09 12.88 2.86
N THR A 24 12.67 12.95 1.61
CA THR A 24 11.28 13.02 1.21
C THR A 24 10.72 11.65 0.86
N ILE A 25 9.41 11.54 0.68
CA ILE A 25 8.78 10.32 0.16
C ILE A 25 9.31 9.97 -1.25
N ASN A 26 9.63 10.97 -2.06
CA ASN A 26 10.18 10.75 -3.40
C ASN A 26 11.62 10.17 -3.35
N ASP A 27 12.43 10.59 -2.39
CA ASP A 27 13.77 10.02 -2.17
C ASP A 27 13.65 8.55 -1.75
N TYR A 28 12.65 8.22 -0.91
CA TYR A 28 12.39 6.86 -0.49
C TYR A 28 11.94 5.98 -1.66
N VAL A 29 10.98 6.46 -2.46
CA VAL A 29 10.52 5.73 -3.66
C VAL A 29 11.65 5.53 -4.65
N LYS A 30 12.46 6.59 -4.89
CA LYS A 30 13.64 6.50 -5.75
C LYS A 30 14.61 5.42 -5.27
N ALA A 31 14.88 5.37 -3.98
CA ALA A 31 15.76 4.36 -3.42
C ALA A 31 15.23 2.92 -3.60
N ILE A 32 13.91 2.70 -3.43
CA ILE A 32 13.29 1.39 -3.68
C ILE A 32 13.47 0.99 -5.15
N ILE A 33 13.22 1.91 -6.07
CA ILE A 33 13.31 1.65 -7.52
C ILE A 33 14.76 1.41 -7.95
N ASP A 34 15.70 2.23 -7.48
CA ASP A 34 17.12 2.13 -7.85
C ASP A 34 17.76 0.85 -7.34
N ASN A 35 17.40 0.40 -6.12
CA ASN A 35 17.88 -0.87 -5.58
C ASN A 35 17.30 -2.08 -6.30
N ASN A 36 16.12 -1.95 -6.92
CA ASN A 36 15.47 -2.97 -7.74
C ASN A 36 15.49 -4.38 -7.12
N LEU A 37 15.22 -4.47 -5.83
CA LEU A 37 15.20 -5.75 -5.11
C LEU A 37 13.97 -6.56 -5.49
N ARG A 38 14.14 -7.87 -5.64
CA ARG A 38 13.03 -8.79 -5.94
C ARG A 38 12.05 -8.82 -4.77
N ASN A 39 10.76 -8.99 -5.10
CA ASN A 39 9.68 -9.13 -4.11
C ASN A 39 9.57 -7.94 -3.15
N SER A 40 9.90 -6.73 -3.62
CA SER A 40 9.76 -5.52 -2.81
C SER A 40 8.30 -5.29 -2.43
N VAL A 41 8.09 -4.90 -1.18
CA VAL A 41 6.78 -4.54 -0.63
C VAL A 41 6.89 -3.16 0.01
N PHE A 42 6.10 -2.22 -0.47
CA PHE A 42 5.92 -0.92 0.16
C PHE A 42 4.75 -0.99 1.14
N VAL A 43 5.00 -0.69 2.41
CA VAL A 43 3.98 -0.70 3.46
C VAL A 43 3.69 0.74 3.89
N ASP A 44 2.44 1.17 3.71
CA ASP A 44 1.96 2.48 4.14
C ASP A 44 1.04 2.37 5.36
N VAL A 45 1.51 2.83 6.49
CA VAL A 45 0.76 2.93 7.76
C VAL A 45 0.47 4.39 8.15
N THR A 46 0.49 5.29 7.17
CA THR A 46 0.22 6.71 7.36
C THR A 46 -1.23 7.07 7.01
N ALA A 47 -1.58 8.34 7.21
CA ALA A 47 -2.81 8.95 6.71
C ALA A 47 -2.47 10.17 5.83
N HIS A 48 -1.35 10.14 5.13
CA HIS A 48 -0.81 11.28 4.40
C HIS A 48 -1.01 11.14 2.89
N GLU A 49 -1.57 12.16 2.25
CA GLU A 49 -1.89 12.16 0.82
C GLU A 49 -0.65 11.97 -0.06
N ASN A 50 0.46 12.66 0.26
CA ASN A 50 1.69 12.52 -0.54
C ASN A 50 2.23 11.09 -0.55
N VAL A 51 1.96 10.28 0.49
CA VAL A 51 2.36 8.88 0.54
C VAL A 51 1.43 8.03 -0.34
N ALA A 52 0.12 8.30 -0.31
CA ALA A 52 -0.83 7.60 -1.19
C ALA A 52 -0.58 7.88 -2.69
N ASN A 53 -0.10 9.08 -3.02
CA ASN A 53 0.14 9.51 -4.40
C ASN A 53 1.29 8.78 -5.10
N VAL A 54 2.18 8.09 -4.36
CA VAL A 54 3.31 7.36 -4.98
C VAL A 54 2.97 5.92 -5.38
N TYR A 55 1.79 5.41 -5.01
CA TYR A 55 1.44 4.00 -5.26
C TYR A 55 1.48 3.62 -6.74
N ALA A 56 0.99 4.50 -7.63
CA ALA A 56 1.01 4.24 -9.06
C ALA A 56 2.42 3.98 -9.58
N GLN A 57 3.37 4.84 -9.18
CA GLN A 57 4.77 4.72 -9.58
C GLN A 57 5.41 3.42 -9.06
N LEU A 58 5.07 2.99 -7.86
CA LEU A 58 5.58 1.74 -7.27
C LEU A 58 5.01 0.52 -8.00
N LEU A 59 3.70 0.50 -8.24
CA LEU A 59 3.04 -0.59 -8.97
C LEU A 59 3.57 -0.74 -10.39
N GLU A 60 3.85 0.37 -11.11
CA GLU A 60 4.48 0.37 -12.43
C GLU A 60 5.90 -0.26 -12.45
N LYS A 61 6.52 -0.38 -11.30
CA LYS A 61 7.82 -1.05 -11.10
C LYS A 61 7.71 -2.42 -10.46
N ALA A 62 6.51 -3.01 -10.48
CA ALA A 62 6.22 -4.31 -9.88
C ALA A 62 6.52 -4.37 -8.36
N VAL A 63 6.51 -3.23 -7.67
CA VAL A 63 6.60 -3.15 -6.21
C VAL A 63 5.20 -3.34 -5.65
N ASN A 64 5.03 -4.32 -4.77
CA ASN A 64 3.76 -4.55 -4.10
C ASN A 64 3.46 -3.42 -3.11
N VAL A 65 2.19 -3.06 -2.97
CA VAL A 65 1.73 -2.02 -2.03
C VAL A 65 0.75 -2.63 -1.03
N VAL A 66 1.04 -2.46 0.25
CA VAL A 66 0.15 -2.81 1.38
C VAL A 66 -0.18 -1.53 2.14
N ALA A 67 -1.44 -1.13 2.16
CA ALA A 67 -1.84 0.17 2.66
C ALA A 67 -2.90 0.10 3.76
N CYS A 68 -2.62 0.70 4.92
CA CYS A 68 -3.62 1.11 5.90
C CYS A 68 -4.20 2.49 5.58
N ASN A 69 -3.49 3.27 4.76
CA ASN A 69 -3.89 4.61 4.32
C ASN A 69 -5.12 4.51 3.40
N LYS A 70 -6.21 5.14 3.81
CA LYS A 70 -7.51 5.07 3.12
C LYS A 70 -7.60 5.98 1.90
N ILE A 71 -6.72 7.00 1.79
CA ILE A 71 -6.84 8.08 0.80
C ILE A 71 -6.88 7.54 -0.63
N ALA A 72 -6.01 6.60 -0.98
CA ALA A 72 -5.97 6.03 -2.33
C ALA A 72 -7.28 5.33 -2.74
N CYS A 73 -7.98 4.71 -1.78
CA CYS A 73 -9.22 3.96 -2.03
C CYS A 73 -10.48 4.83 -1.84
N SER A 74 -10.40 5.93 -1.07
CA SER A 74 -11.51 6.84 -0.80
C SER A 74 -11.52 8.09 -1.68
N SER A 75 -10.52 8.26 -2.55
CA SER A 75 -10.45 9.31 -3.55
C SER A 75 -11.40 9.02 -4.73
N SER A 76 -11.12 9.57 -5.91
CA SER A 76 -11.97 9.28 -7.08
C SER A 76 -11.93 7.80 -7.48
N TYR A 77 -13.03 7.29 -8.01
CA TYR A 77 -13.10 5.93 -8.53
C TYR A 77 -12.05 5.67 -9.62
N GLU A 78 -11.78 6.67 -10.45
CA GLU A 78 -10.77 6.60 -11.51
C GLU A 78 -9.39 6.31 -10.97
N ASN A 79 -9.01 6.93 -9.83
CA ASN A 79 -7.73 6.65 -9.17
C ASN A 79 -7.67 5.21 -8.67
N TYR A 80 -8.71 4.76 -7.98
CA TYR A 80 -8.81 3.37 -7.53
C TYR A 80 -8.72 2.38 -8.70
N ALA A 81 -9.50 2.60 -9.77
CA ALA A 81 -9.49 1.75 -10.95
C ALA A 81 -8.13 1.72 -11.64
N LYS A 82 -7.46 2.87 -11.71
CA LYS A 82 -6.08 2.98 -12.22
C LYS A 82 -5.11 2.10 -11.40
N LEU A 83 -5.13 2.21 -10.08
CA LEU A 83 -4.23 1.41 -9.22
C LEU A 83 -4.49 -0.09 -9.37
N LYS A 84 -5.74 -0.52 -9.44
CA LYS A 84 -6.11 -1.93 -9.70
C LYS A 84 -5.63 -2.40 -11.07
N THR A 85 -5.71 -1.55 -12.09
CA THR A 85 -5.23 -1.85 -13.44
C THR A 85 -3.72 -1.98 -13.47
N LEU A 86 -2.99 -1.04 -12.86
CA LEU A 86 -1.52 -1.09 -12.77
C LEU A 86 -1.05 -2.35 -12.04
N ALA A 87 -1.67 -2.69 -10.91
CA ALA A 87 -1.35 -3.90 -10.17
C ALA A 87 -1.45 -5.16 -11.05
N ARG A 88 -2.52 -5.28 -11.85
CA ARG A 88 -2.68 -6.40 -12.80
C ARG A 88 -1.65 -6.36 -13.94
N THR A 89 -1.45 -5.19 -14.55
CA THR A 89 -0.57 -5.01 -15.70
C THR A 89 0.87 -5.37 -15.37
N TYR A 90 1.34 -4.98 -14.20
CA TYR A 90 2.73 -5.17 -13.77
C TYR A 90 2.92 -6.35 -12.81
N ASN A 91 1.88 -7.19 -12.65
CA ASN A 91 1.90 -8.35 -11.76
C ASN A 91 2.34 -8.01 -10.33
N ALA A 92 1.84 -6.90 -9.81
CA ALA A 92 2.03 -6.44 -8.45
C ALA A 92 0.74 -6.57 -7.63
N SER A 93 0.85 -6.63 -6.31
CA SER A 93 -0.29 -6.64 -5.41
C SER A 93 -0.59 -5.23 -4.89
N PHE A 94 -1.86 -4.85 -4.87
CA PHE A 94 -2.35 -3.68 -4.14
C PHE A 94 -3.34 -4.16 -3.08
N LEU A 95 -2.90 -4.21 -1.83
CA LEU A 95 -3.61 -4.78 -0.68
C LEU A 95 -3.98 -3.66 0.30
N PHE A 96 -5.26 -3.60 0.69
CA PHE A 96 -5.81 -2.52 1.51
C PHE A 96 -6.92 -3.03 2.45
N GLU A 97 -6.78 -4.25 2.98
CA GLU A 97 -7.78 -4.91 3.82
C GLU A 97 -8.25 -4.03 4.99
N THR A 98 -7.32 -3.40 5.69
CA THR A 98 -7.63 -2.59 6.87
C THR A 98 -8.34 -1.27 6.59
N ASN A 99 -8.58 -0.92 5.31
CA ASN A 99 -9.32 0.28 4.94
C ASN A 99 -10.81 0.17 5.29
N VAL A 100 -11.33 -1.05 5.39
CA VAL A 100 -12.73 -1.31 5.78
C VAL A 100 -12.76 -2.32 6.91
N GLY A 101 -13.38 -1.97 8.03
CA GLY A 101 -13.56 -2.87 9.16
C GLY A 101 -12.29 -3.17 9.97
N ALA A 102 -11.24 -2.37 9.82
CA ALA A 102 -9.94 -2.52 10.51
C ALA A 102 -9.40 -3.95 10.39
N GLY A 103 -9.40 -4.74 11.45
CA GLY A 103 -8.93 -6.13 11.46
C GLY A 103 -9.93 -7.18 10.99
N LEU A 104 -11.13 -6.78 10.54
CA LEU A 104 -12.12 -7.72 10.01
C LEU A 104 -11.79 -8.09 8.55
N PRO A 105 -11.89 -9.37 8.14
CA PRO A 105 -11.57 -9.81 6.79
C PRO A 105 -12.74 -9.53 5.83
N VAL A 106 -12.98 -8.25 5.51
CA VAL A 106 -14.12 -7.82 4.67
C VAL A 106 -13.76 -7.86 3.20
N ILE A 107 -12.70 -7.14 2.81
CA ILE A 107 -12.28 -7.01 1.40
C ILE A 107 -11.75 -8.34 0.87
N GLY A 108 -10.93 -9.04 1.64
CA GLY A 108 -10.42 -10.36 1.28
C GLY A 108 -11.54 -11.34 1.03
N THR A 109 -12.51 -11.44 1.95
CA THR A 109 -13.67 -12.33 1.80
C THR A 109 -14.50 -12.00 0.56
N LEU A 110 -14.77 -10.71 0.28
CA LEU A 110 -15.48 -10.29 -0.93
C LEU A 110 -14.72 -10.65 -2.20
N ASN A 111 -13.41 -10.44 -2.22
CA ASN A 111 -12.56 -10.81 -3.35
C ASN A 111 -12.56 -12.33 -3.59
N ASP A 112 -12.50 -13.15 -2.54
CA ASP A 112 -12.54 -14.60 -2.66
C ASP A 112 -13.86 -15.08 -3.26
N LEU A 113 -15.00 -14.52 -2.82
CA LEU A 113 -16.30 -14.82 -3.38
C LEU A 113 -16.39 -14.44 -4.86
N ILE A 114 -15.97 -13.22 -5.22
CA ILE A 114 -15.98 -12.73 -6.60
C ILE A 114 -15.06 -13.58 -7.50
N ASN A 115 -13.87 -13.92 -7.02
CA ASN A 115 -12.91 -14.75 -7.75
C ASN A 115 -13.39 -16.19 -7.91
N SER A 116 -14.26 -16.67 -7.02
CA SER A 116 -14.93 -17.99 -7.11
C SER A 116 -16.14 -18.00 -8.06
N GLY A 117 -16.48 -16.86 -8.65
CA GLY A 117 -17.57 -16.72 -9.62
C GLY A 117 -18.89 -16.19 -9.03
N ASP A 118 -18.93 -15.86 -7.74
CA ASP A 118 -20.09 -15.25 -7.10
C ASP A 118 -20.29 -13.79 -7.57
N LYS A 119 -21.55 -13.34 -7.46
CA LYS A 119 -21.94 -11.96 -7.74
C LYS A 119 -22.47 -11.30 -6.48
N VAL A 120 -21.88 -10.18 -6.12
CA VAL A 120 -22.40 -9.34 -5.03
C VAL A 120 -23.62 -8.56 -5.54
N ASN A 121 -24.80 -8.90 -5.04
CA ASN A 121 -26.05 -8.23 -5.42
C ASN A 121 -26.34 -7.00 -4.57
N LYS A 122 -25.95 -7.01 -3.30
CA LYS A 122 -26.21 -5.93 -2.36
C LYS A 122 -25.22 -5.95 -1.22
N ILE A 123 -24.79 -4.79 -0.76
CA ILE A 123 -24.01 -4.61 0.47
C ILE A 123 -24.77 -3.64 1.36
N GLU A 124 -25.03 -4.04 2.59
CA GLU A 124 -25.56 -3.19 3.65
C GLU A 124 -24.60 -3.25 4.83
N ALA A 125 -24.09 -2.09 5.23
CA ALA A 125 -23.12 -2.00 6.32
C ALA A 125 -23.35 -0.71 7.12
N VAL A 126 -23.16 -0.81 8.43
CA VAL A 126 -22.98 0.34 9.31
C VAL A 126 -21.52 0.36 9.70
N ALA A 127 -20.77 1.31 9.13
CA ALA A 127 -19.37 1.53 9.49
C ALA A 127 -19.31 2.61 10.57
N ALA A 128 -18.83 2.25 11.76
CA ALA A 128 -18.47 3.24 12.75
C ALA A 128 -17.15 3.89 12.34
N ASN A 129 -17.11 5.21 12.31
CA ASN A 129 -15.84 5.95 12.25
C ASN A 129 -15.15 5.76 13.61
N VAL A 130 -14.08 5.01 13.62
CA VAL A 130 -13.16 4.90 14.75
C VAL A 130 -12.01 5.86 14.54
#